data_ceb4fbfc48aba508a0b7cbf30af05716
#
_entry.id   ceb4fbfc48aba508a0b7cbf30af05716
#
_cell.length_a   1.000
_cell.length_b   1.000
_cell.length_c   1.000
_cell.angle_alpha   90.00
_cell.angle_beta   90.00
_cell.angle_gamma   90.00
#
_symmetry.space_group_name_H-M   'P 1'
#
loop_
_entity.id
_entity.type
_entity.pdbx_description
1 polymer ?
#
loop_
_entity_poly.entity_id
_entity_poly.type
_entity_poly.pdbx_seq_one_letter_code
_entity_poly.pdbx_strand_id
1 'polypeptide(L)'
;MGESKRNSDRKKTAKKRIKKLERIANLALLYLIVAVICVTGVWLTVVIYDHFRGTSKLPDIAPSQTQSTVSTSQSLTALQGVQMPSFVSAQFIDVGNARTGAKLQDFNAIVIHYTGVPGTSANDRRAFYTDPNSSISTHFVVGIDGKTLMCLPIDEQANATGSRNSDTISIEYCHTSYDGLMTKDTYNALVELCATILKGTGKGTDCLLRHYDTNNSAQCPSYYVTHADAWDKFKADVEEKMK
;
A
#
# COMPACT_ATOMS: atom_id res chain seq x y z
N MET A 1 -14.27 18.39 74.45
CA MET A 1 -14.15 18.87 73.05
C MET A 1 -13.09 18.14 72.17
N GLY A 2 -12.19 17.33 72.78
CA GLY A 2 -11.10 16.65 72.06
C GLY A 2 -11.48 15.31 71.40
N GLU A 3 -12.43 14.58 71.95
CA GLU A 3 -12.75 13.21 71.51
C GLU A 3 -13.55 13.13 70.24
N SER A 4 -14.46 14.04 69.98
CA SER A 4 -15.27 14.16 68.74
C SER A 4 -14.40 14.46 67.53
N LYS A 5 -13.35 15.31 67.66
CA LYS A 5 -12.44 15.66 66.59
C LYS A 5 -11.53 14.48 66.19
N ARG A 6 -11.05 13.74 67.18
CA ARG A 6 -10.20 12.55 67.01
C ARG A 6 -10.97 11.40 66.29
N ASN A 7 -12.28 11.25 66.56
CA ASN A 7 -13.10 10.26 65.91
C ASN A 7 -13.41 10.62 64.48
N SER A 8 -13.61 11.93 64.14
CA SER A 8 -13.77 12.41 62.76
C SER A 8 -12.53 12.17 61.92
N ASP A 9 -11.33 12.45 62.47
CA ASP A 9 -10.06 12.24 61.73
C ASP A 9 -9.75 10.75 61.47
N ARG A 10 -10.09 9.87 62.43
CA ARG A 10 -9.98 8.42 62.22
C ARG A 10 -10.88 7.95 61.12
N LYS A 11 -12.13 8.44 61.00
CA LYS A 11 -13.06 8.06 59.93
C LYS A 11 -12.57 8.58 58.56
N LYS A 12 -12.02 9.78 58.45
CA LYS A 12 -11.45 10.31 57.23
C LYS A 12 -10.24 9.51 56.74
N THR A 13 -9.37 9.12 57.66
CA THR A 13 -8.20 8.28 57.35
C THR A 13 -8.58 6.88 56.88
N ALA A 14 -9.56 6.24 57.52
CA ALA A 14 -10.11 4.97 57.11
C ALA A 14 -10.73 5.02 55.71
N LYS A 15 -11.51 6.07 55.42
CA LYS A 15 -12.12 6.29 54.06
C LYS A 15 -11.06 6.50 52.96
N LYS A 16 -9.95 7.20 53.28
CA LYS A 16 -8.82 7.36 52.34
C LYS A 16 -8.10 6.02 52.08
N ARG A 17 -7.92 5.17 53.14
CA ARG A 17 -7.30 3.85 52.97
C ARG A 17 -8.18 2.92 52.14
N ILE A 18 -9.51 2.91 52.36
CA ILE A 18 -10.44 2.11 51.54
C ILE A 18 -10.38 2.49 50.07
N LYS A 19 -10.46 3.79 49.76
CA LYS A 19 -10.34 4.26 48.35
C LYS A 19 -9.00 3.92 47.72
N LYS A 20 -7.91 3.88 48.51
CA LYS A 20 -6.59 3.46 47.97
C LYS A 20 -6.58 1.96 47.68
N LEU A 21 -7.16 1.14 48.54
CA LEU A 21 -7.27 -0.33 48.35
C LEU A 21 -8.16 -0.65 47.15
N GLU A 22 -9.29 0.03 46.96
CA GLU A 22 -10.15 -0.12 45.79
C GLU A 22 -9.42 0.20 44.48
N ARG A 23 -8.62 1.27 44.47
CA ARG A 23 -7.79 1.62 43.27
C ARG A 23 -6.76 0.54 42.96
N ILE A 24 -6.10 -0.01 43.98
CA ILE A 24 -5.11 -1.07 43.80
C ILE A 24 -5.79 -2.36 43.30
N ALA A 25 -6.94 -2.70 43.84
CA ALA A 25 -7.71 -3.88 43.42
C ALA A 25 -8.18 -3.75 41.96
N ASN A 26 -8.67 -2.56 41.55
CA ASN A 26 -9.10 -2.29 40.17
C ASN A 26 -7.91 -2.34 39.19
N LEU A 27 -6.73 -1.81 39.58
CA LEU A 27 -5.52 -1.93 38.77
C LEU A 27 -5.08 -3.40 38.61
N ALA A 28 -5.09 -4.17 39.69
CA ALA A 28 -4.73 -5.59 39.66
C ALA A 28 -5.70 -6.40 38.76
N LEU A 29 -7.01 -6.10 38.83
CA LEU A 29 -8.00 -6.69 37.93
C LEU A 29 -7.76 -6.35 36.47
N LEU A 30 -7.42 -5.09 36.16
CA LEU A 30 -7.10 -4.67 34.81
C LEU A 30 -5.88 -5.41 34.25
N TYR A 31 -4.81 -5.57 35.06
CA TYR A 31 -3.64 -6.33 34.66
C TYR A 31 -3.96 -7.82 34.40
N LEU A 32 -4.82 -8.42 35.21
CA LEU A 32 -5.29 -9.79 34.98
C LEU A 32 -6.07 -9.93 33.68
N ILE A 33 -6.95 -9.00 33.38
CA ILE A 33 -7.72 -9.00 32.11
C ILE A 33 -6.79 -8.87 30.89
N VAL A 34 -5.82 -7.96 30.93
CA VAL A 34 -4.84 -7.80 29.86
C VAL A 34 -4.00 -9.06 29.69
N ALA A 35 -3.53 -9.67 30.77
CA ALA A 35 -2.77 -10.91 30.72
C ALA A 35 -3.56 -12.06 30.08
N VAL A 36 -4.85 -12.20 30.41
CA VAL A 36 -5.73 -13.22 29.80
C VAL A 36 -5.90 -12.98 28.31
N ILE A 37 -6.11 -11.73 27.88
CA ILE A 37 -6.24 -11.37 26.46
C ILE A 37 -4.94 -11.69 25.70
N CYS A 38 -3.78 -11.38 26.27
CA CYS A 38 -2.50 -11.70 25.65
C CYS A 38 -2.28 -13.22 25.49
N VAL A 39 -2.57 -14.01 26.54
CA VAL A 39 -2.41 -15.46 26.50
C VAL A 39 -3.38 -16.10 25.50
N THR A 40 -4.65 -15.68 25.47
CA THR A 40 -5.64 -16.20 24.52
C THR A 40 -5.33 -15.78 23.08
N GLY A 41 -4.81 -14.57 22.87
CA GLY A 41 -4.34 -14.11 21.55
C GLY A 41 -3.19 -14.94 21.01
N VAL A 42 -2.18 -15.23 21.83
CA VAL A 42 -1.05 -16.08 21.44
C VAL A 42 -1.52 -17.53 21.18
N TRP A 43 -2.41 -18.06 22.02
CA TRP A 43 -2.93 -19.41 21.82
C TRP A 43 -3.74 -19.53 20.52
N LEU A 44 -4.57 -18.53 20.21
CA LEU A 44 -5.35 -18.48 18.96
C LEU A 44 -4.44 -18.43 17.72
N THR A 45 -3.35 -17.66 17.77
CA THR A 45 -2.39 -17.60 16.65
C THR A 45 -1.66 -18.93 16.45
N VAL A 46 -1.31 -19.63 17.51
CA VAL A 46 -0.69 -20.98 17.43
C VAL A 46 -1.67 -22.00 16.85
N VAL A 47 -2.93 -22.01 17.32
CA VAL A 47 -3.96 -22.94 16.81
C VAL A 47 -4.27 -22.67 15.33
N ILE A 48 -4.35 -21.41 14.92
CA ILE A 48 -4.54 -21.05 13.49
C ILE A 48 -3.34 -21.51 12.67
N TYR A 49 -2.12 -21.28 13.16
CA TYR A 49 -0.89 -21.70 12.48
C TYR A 49 -0.80 -23.22 12.29
N ASP A 50 -1.13 -24.01 13.33
CA ASP A 50 -1.14 -25.47 13.25
C ASP A 50 -2.26 -26.00 12.35
N HIS A 51 -3.43 -25.35 12.34
CA HIS A 51 -4.54 -25.71 11.46
C HIS A 51 -4.16 -25.51 9.98
N PHE A 52 -3.47 -24.42 9.65
CA PHE A 52 -2.97 -24.17 8.29
C PHE A 52 -1.79 -25.07 7.90
N ARG A 53 -0.99 -25.54 8.86
CA ARG A 53 0.12 -26.45 8.60
C ARG A 53 -0.32 -27.89 8.34
N GLY A 54 -1.50 -28.28 8.84
CA GLY A 54 -2.04 -29.65 8.74
C GLY A 54 -2.77 -29.99 7.44
N THR A 55 -3.07 -29.01 6.56
CA THR A 55 -3.92 -29.23 5.37
C THR A 55 -3.19 -29.23 4.04
N SER A 56 -1.87 -29.28 3.99
CA SER A 56 -1.13 -29.36 2.73
C SER A 56 -0.75 -30.81 2.36
N LYS A 57 -1.76 -31.66 2.12
CA LYS A 57 -1.63 -32.77 1.18
C LYS A 57 -2.36 -32.38 -0.10
N LEU A 58 -1.64 -31.75 -1.02
CA LEU A 58 -2.09 -31.61 -2.41
C LEU A 58 -2.06 -32.99 -3.09
N PRO A 59 -3.11 -33.32 -3.86
CA PRO A 59 -3.04 -34.47 -4.76
C PRO A 59 -2.03 -34.17 -5.86
N ASP A 60 -1.16 -35.15 -6.19
CA ASP A 60 -0.28 -35.11 -7.34
C ASP A 60 -1.09 -34.97 -8.62
N ILE A 61 -1.18 -33.74 -9.14
CA ILE A 61 -1.63 -33.46 -10.49
C ILE A 61 -0.38 -33.21 -11.30
N ALA A 62 -0.08 -34.13 -12.23
CA ALA A 62 1.00 -33.99 -13.19
C ALA A 62 0.95 -32.62 -13.88
N PRO A 63 2.07 -31.92 -14.06
CA PRO A 63 2.09 -30.58 -14.61
C PRO A 63 1.76 -30.60 -16.09
N SER A 64 0.60 -30.09 -16.45
CA SER A 64 0.35 -29.61 -17.82
C SER A 64 1.05 -28.26 -17.96
N GLN A 65 2.37 -28.31 -18.07
CA GLN A 65 3.19 -27.12 -18.27
C GLN A 65 3.45 -26.93 -19.76
N THR A 66 2.64 -26.12 -20.46
CA THR A 66 3.10 -25.57 -21.74
C THR A 66 2.47 -24.22 -22.14
N GLN A 67 1.39 -23.76 -21.48
CA GLN A 67 0.72 -22.52 -21.90
C GLN A 67 1.02 -21.27 -21.05
N SER A 68 1.37 -21.39 -19.78
CA SER A 68 1.59 -20.23 -18.90
C SER A 68 2.92 -19.51 -19.10
N THR A 69 3.99 -20.25 -19.44
CA THR A 69 5.34 -19.68 -19.56
C THR A 69 5.55 -18.84 -20.82
N VAL A 70 4.90 -19.17 -21.91
CA VAL A 70 4.99 -18.43 -23.18
C VAL A 70 4.23 -17.11 -23.07
N SER A 71 3.06 -17.09 -22.42
CA SER A 71 2.26 -15.89 -22.21
C SER A 71 2.97 -14.86 -21.29
N THR A 72 3.57 -15.34 -20.19
CA THR A 72 4.34 -14.50 -19.25
C THR A 72 5.52 -13.84 -19.94
N SER A 73 6.29 -14.58 -20.71
CA SER A 73 7.44 -14.06 -21.47
C SER A 73 7.02 -13.00 -22.50
N GLN A 74 5.87 -13.17 -23.17
CA GLN A 74 5.39 -12.21 -24.16
C GLN A 74 4.93 -10.89 -23.52
N SER A 75 4.22 -10.93 -22.40
CA SER A 75 3.75 -9.72 -21.72
C SER A 75 4.91 -8.87 -21.21
N LEU A 76 5.94 -9.48 -20.63
CA LEU A 76 7.14 -8.77 -20.17
C LEU A 76 7.96 -8.22 -21.34
N THR A 77 8.11 -8.97 -22.43
CA THR A 77 8.81 -8.49 -23.63
C THR A 77 8.10 -7.29 -24.24
N ALA A 78 6.76 -7.33 -24.33
CA ALA A 78 5.96 -6.20 -24.79
C ALA A 78 6.13 -4.98 -23.88
N LEU A 79 6.10 -5.18 -22.56
CA LEU A 79 6.31 -4.11 -21.58
C LEU A 79 7.70 -3.44 -21.72
N GLN A 80 8.75 -4.22 -21.89
CA GLN A 80 10.12 -3.71 -22.11
C GLN A 80 10.25 -2.94 -23.43
N GLY A 81 9.44 -3.28 -24.43
CA GLY A 81 9.42 -2.60 -25.75
C GLY A 81 8.65 -1.28 -25.76
N VAL A 82 7.96 -0.91 -24.69
CA VAL A 82 7.15 0.33 -24.63
C VAL A 82 8.05 1.56 -24.69
N GLN A 83 7.80 2.42 -25.68
CA GLN A 83 8.47 3.71 -25.78
C GLN A 83 7.78 4.72 -24.86
N MET A 84 8.49 5.18 -23.82
CA MET A 84 7.94 6.13 -22.85
C MET A 84 7.75 7.51 -23.49
N PRO A 85 6.70 8.27 -23.09
CA PRO A 85 6.49 9.65 -23.52
C PRO A 85 7.68 10.54 -23.16
N SER A 86 7.89 11.62 -23.94
CA SER A 86 9.04 12.53 -23.78
C SER A 86 9.08 13.28 -22.43
N PHE A 87 7.96 13.37 -21.73
CA PHE A 87 7.89 13.95 -20.38
C PHE A 87 8.34 12.99 -19.26
N VAL A 88 8.64 11.73 -19.58
CA VAL A 88 9.16 10.73 -18.64
C VAL A 88 10.69 10.77 -18.65
N SER A 89 11.28 11.01 -17.48
CA SER A 89 12.73 11.02 -17.28
C SER A 89 13.16 9.81 -16.44
N ALA A 90 14.03 8.96 -16.96
CA ALA A 90 14.57 7.84 -16.22
C ALA A 90 15.59 8.35 -15.18
N GLN A 91 15.26 8.17 -13.90
CA GLN A 91 16.09 8.54 -12.75
C GLN A 91 16.01 7.42 -11.70
N PHE A 92 16.58 6.28 -12.04
CA PHE A 92 16.51 5.09 -11.18
C PHE A 92 17.13 5.35 -9.81
N ILE A 93 16.48 4.81 -8.76
CA ILE A 93 17.05 4.74 -7.43
C ILE A 93 18.04 3.57 -7.36
N ASP A 94 18.99 3.64 -6.44
CA ASP A 94 19.97 2.56 -6.24
C ASP A 94 19.29 1.31 -5.66
N VAL A 95 19.91 0.16 -5.88
CA VAL A 95 19.48 -1.10 -5.26
C VAL A 95 19.66 -0.99 -3.73
N GLY A 96 18.62 -1.36 -3.00
CA GLY A 96 18.56 -1.25 -1.54
C GLY A 96 17.19 -1.72 -1.02
N ASN A 97 16.79 -1.23 0.14
CA ASN A 97 15.53 -1.63 0.77
C ASN A 97 14.28 -1.31 -0.08
N ALA A 98 14.29 -0.16 -0.77
CA ALA A 98 13.18 0.28 -1.60
C ALA A 98 13.21 -0.33 -3.02
N ARG A 99 14.38 -0.72 -3.54
CA ARG A 99 14.57 -1.39 -4.83
C ARG A 99 15.43 -2.61 -4.65
N THR A 100 14.83 -3.79 -4.64
CA THR A 100 15.54 -5.06 -4.43
C THR A 100 16.27 -5.57 -5.69
N GLY A 101 15.92 -5.04 -6.86
CA GLY A 101 16.40 -5.55 -8.15
C GLY A 101 15.71 -6.84 -8.62
N ALA A 102 14.72 -7.34 -7.84
CA ALA A 102 13.94 -8.50 -8.23
C ALA A 102 13.15 -8.21 -9.50
N LYS A 103 13.12 -9.17 -10.43
CA LYS A 103 12.42 -9.00 -11.71
C LYS A 103 10.94 -9.30 -11.58
N LEU A 104 10.13 -8.62 -12.38
CA LEU A 104 8.72 -8.96 -12.57
C LEU A 104 8.61 -10.41 -13.07
N GLN A 105 7.59 -11.11 -12.59
CA GLN A 105 7.26 -12.46 -13.06
C GLN A 105 6.26 -12.43 -14.20
N ASP A 106 5.40 -11.40 -14.21
CA ASP A 106 4.42 -11.13 -15.25
C ASP A 106 4.08 -9.63 -15.28
N PHE A 107 3.28 -9.20 -16.27
CA PHE A 107 2.64 -7.90 -16.29
C PHE A 107 1.12 -8.07 -16.43
N ASN A 108 0.38 -7.89 -15.34
CA ASN A 108 -1.06 -8.09 -15.30
C ASN A 108 -1.86 -6.82 -15.06
N ALA A 109 -1.27 -5.80 -14.40
CA ALA A 109 -1.98 -4.56 -14.15
C ALA A 109 -1.04 -3.37 -13.93
N ILE A 110 -1.60 -2.17 -14.14
CA ILE A 110 -1.08 -0.90 -13.64
C ILE A 110 -1.84 -0.57 -12.36
N VAL A 111 -1.13 -0.31 -11.27
CA VAL A 111 -1.72 0.09 -9.99
C VAL A 111 -1.42 1.56 -9.72
N ILE A 112 -2.48 2.33 -9.52
CA ILE A 112 -2.42 3.77 -9.26
C ILE A 112 -2.40 4.03 -7.75
N HIS A 113 -1.43 4.87 -7.35
CA HIS A 113 -1.23 5.37 -5.98
C HIS A 113 -1.21 6.89 -5.98
N TYR A 114 -1.28 7.49 -4.81
CA TYR A 114 -1.05 8.91 -4.58
C TYR A 114 -0.05 9.11 -3.43
N THR A 115 0.65 10.23 -3.40
CA THR A 115 1.68 10.48 -2.38
C THR A 115 1.14 10.59 -0.96
N GLY A 116 -0.16 10.86 -0.80
CA GLY A 116 -0.81 11.07 0.51
C GLY A 116 -0.39 12.35 1.23
N VAL A 117 0.57 13.11 0.68
CA VAL A 117 1.06 14.37 1.23
C VAL A 117 0.91 15.48 0.18
N PRO A 118 -0.02 16.44 0.39
CA PRO A 118 -0.25 17.53 -0.55
C PRO A 118 1.01 18.38 -0.75
N GLY A 119 1.25 18.78 -2.00
CA GLY A 119 2.38 19.65 -2.35
C GLY A 119 3.74 18.94 -2.51
N THR A 120 3.79 17.62 -2.30
CA THR A 120 5.01 16.82 -2.58
C THR A 120 5.32 16.85 -4.07
N SER A 121 6.55 17.15 -4.45
CA SER A 121 7.02 17.04 -5.83
C SER A 121 7.46 15.62 -6.17
N ALA A 122 7.59 15.32 -7.48
CA ALA A 122 8.14 14.03 -7.91
C ALA A 122 9.58 13.81 -7.40
N ASN A 123 10.38 14.87 -7.33
CA ASN A 123 11.74 14.79 -6.78
C ASN A 123 11.74 14.49 -5.27
N ASP A 124 10.86 15.13 -4.49
CA ASP A 124 10.74 14.84 -3.06
C ASP A 124 10.34 13.39 -2.82
N ARG A 125 9.40 12.90 -3.63
CA ARG A 125 8.96 11.50 -3.53
C ARG A 125 10.06 10.52 -3.91
N ARG A 126 10.80 10.80 -4.99
CA ARG A 126 11.97 10.00 -5.35
C ARG A 126 13.05 10.05 -4.25
N ALA A 127 13.30 11.22 -3.66
CA ALA A 127 14.23 11.36 -2.52
C ALA A 127 13.80 10.50 -1.33
N PHE A 128 12.51 10.43 -1.04
CA PHE A 128 11.96 9.52 -0.02
C PHE A 128 12.27 8.05 -0.33
N TYR A 129 12.21 7.61 -1.59
CA TYR A 129 12.58 6.24 -1.97
C TYR A 129 14.07 5.96 -1.80
N THR A 130 14.94 6.99 -1.87
CA THR A 130 16.39 6.83 -1.68
C THR A 130 16.83 6.87 -0.21
N ASP A 131 15.92 7.17 0.73
CA ASP A 131 16.21 7.09 2.16
C ASP A 131 16.53 5.64 2.55
N PRO A 132 17.67 5.36 3.22
CA PRO A 132 18.05 4.01 3.64
C PRO A 132 16.99 3.29 4.51
N ASN A 133 16.14 4.06 5.19
CA ASN A 133 15.06 3.53 6.02
C ASN A 133 13.76 3.29 5.24
N SER A 134 13.67 3.78 3.99
CA SER A 134 12.51 3.53 3.14
C SER A 134 12.54 2.12 2.59
N SER A 135 11.39 1.44 2.65
CA SER A 135 11.16 0.16 2.00
C SER A 135 10.11 0.24 0.89
N ILE A 136 9.71 1.46 0.51
CA ILE A 136 8.63 1.70 -0.46
C ILE A 136 9.22 2.29 -1.74
N SER A 137 8.70 1.86 -2.88
CA SER A 137 9.01 2.44 -4.19
C SER A 137 7.88 2.21 -5.18
N THR A 138 7.80 3.07 -6.20
CA THR A 138 6.96 2.87 -7.39
C THR A 138 7.79 3.01 -8.65
N HIS A 139 7.33 2.45 -9.77
CA HIS A 139 8.03 2.56 -11.05
C HIS A 139 8.06 4.00 -11.53
N PHE A 140 6.92 4.71 -11.39
CA PHE A 140 6.78 6.09 -11.85
C PHE A 140 6.22 6.98 -10.76
N VAL A 141 6.68 8.23 -10.76
CA VAL A 141 6.11 9.32 -9.95
C VAL A 141 5.74 10.45 -10.90
N VAL A 142 4.43 10.74 -11.01
CA VAL A 142 3.89 11.83 -11.83
C VAL A 142 3.82 13.10 -10.99
N GLY A 143 4.58 14.13 -11.36
CA GLY A 143 4.67 15.40 -10.64
C GLY A 143 3.41 16.27 -10.80
N ILE A 144 3.29 17.29 -9.94
CA ILE A 144 2.20 18.27 -10.00
C ILE A 144 2.23 19.14 -11.26
N ASP A 145 3.37 19.19 -11.94
CA ASP A 145 3.60 19.87 -13.23
C ASP A 145 3.53 18.90 -14.45
N GLY A 146 3.12 17.65 -14.22
CA GLY A 146 3.03 16.60 -15.24
C GLY A 146 4.36 15.94 -15.59
N LYS A 147 5.51 16.49 -15.20
CA LYS A 147 6.80 15.81 -15.39
C LYS A 147 6.84 14.55 -14.59
N THR A 148 7.31 13.48 -15.22
CA THR A 148 7.28 12.15 -14.62
C THR A 148 8.68 11.59 -14.46
N LEU A 149 8.96 11.07 -13.27
CA LEU A 149 10.19 10.34 -13.00
C LEU A 149 9.93 8.84 -13.08
N MET A 150 10.75 8.13 -13.84
CA MET A 150 10.83 6.66 -13.81
C MET A 150 11.90 6.28 -12.79
N CYS A 151 11.48 5.78 -11.64
CA CYS A 151 12.33 5.53 -10.48
C CYS A 151 12.92 4.11 -10.46
N LEU A 152 12.31 3.15 -11.17
CA LEU A 152 12.79 1.78 -11.33
C LEU A 152 12.75 1.37 -12.81
N PRO A 153 13.64 0.44 -13.24
CA PRO A 153 13.47 -0.26 -14.51
C PRO A 153 12.09 -0.91 -14.59
N ILE A 154 11.46 -0.87 -15.77
CA ILE A 154 10.08 -1.33 -15.92
C ILE A 154 9.91 -2.84 -15.75
N ASP A 155 10.98 -3.59 -15.84
CA ASP A 155 11.02 -5.05 -15.68
C ASP A 155 11.40 -5.50 -14.25
N GLU A 156 11.55 -4.55 -13.32
CA GLU A 156 11.80 -4.84 -11.90
C GLU A 156 10.52 -4.70 -11.07
N GLN A 157 10.49 -5.34 -9.90
CA GLN A 157 9.40 -5.20 -8.94
C GLN A 157 9.53 -3.88 -8.17
N ALA A 158 8.45 -3.11 -8.13
CA ALA A 158 8.31 -2.02 -7.17
C ALA A 158 7.79 -2.56 -5.83
N ASN A 159 8.15 -1.92 -4.74
CA ASN A 159 7.66 -2.31 -3.41
C ASN A 159 6.46 -1.42 -2.98
N ALA A 160 5.29 -1.63 -3.60
CA ALA A 160 4.11 -0.77 -3.47
C ALA A 160 2.78 -1.51 -3.23
N THR A 161 2.64 -2.75 -3.71
CA THR A 161 1.35 -3.46 -3.80
C THR A 161 1.33 -4.79 -3.05
N GLY A 162 2.31 -5.02 -2.19
CA GLY A 162 2.42 -6.25 -1.39
C GLY A 162 2.53 -7.50 -2.26
N SER A 163 1.59 -8.43 -2.16
CA SER A 163 1.62 -9.68 -2.94
C SER A 163 1.55 -9.49 -4.46
N ARG A 164 1.12 -8.30 -4.94
CA ARG A 164 1.03 -7.96 -6.36
C ARG A 164 2.27 -7.23 -6.89
N ASN A 165 3.35 -7.10 -6.10
CA ASN A 165 4.61 -6.50 -6.56
C ASN A 165 5.22 -7.24 -7.74
N SER A 166 5.00 -8.57 -7.84
CA SER A 166 5.61 -9.42 -8.85
C SER A 166 4.96 -9.36 -10.23
N ASP A 167 3.78 -8.74 -10.35
CA ASP A 167 2.98 -8.75 -11.58
C ASP A 167 2.36 -7.39 -11.94
N THR A 168 2.74 -6.30 -11.27
CA THR A 168 2.17 -4.98 -11.48
C THR A 168 3.20 -3.88 -11.71
N ILE A 169 2.83 -2.91 -12.54
CA ILE A 169 3.50 -1.61 -12.62
C ILE A 169 2.78 -0.64 -11.68
N SER A 170 3.52 -0.05 -10.74
CA SER A 170 2.99 0.92 -9.78
C SER A 170 3.30 2.35 -10.24
N ILE A 171 2.30 3.21 -10.30
CA ILE A 171 2.42 4.62 -10.65
C ILE A 171 1.87 5.45 -9.50
N GLU A 172 2.69 6.32 -8.93
CA GLU A 172 2.27 7.25 -7.90
C GLU A 172 2.13 8.65 -8.48
N TYR A 173 1.05 9.35 -8.15
CA TYR A 173 0.87 10.73 -8.56
C TYR A 173 0.97 11.71 -7.38
N CYS A 174 1.54 12.88 -7.65
CA CYS A 174 1.56 14.02 -6.75
C CYS A 174 0.26 14.82 -6.84
N HIS A 175 -0.13 15.46 -5.75
CA HIS A 175 -1.37 16.22 -5.66
C HIS A 175 -1.20 17.46 -4.78
N THR A 176 -2.10 18.42 -4.90
CA THR A 176 -2.08 19.66 -4.12
C THR A 176 -3.21 19.74 -3.08
N SER A 177 -4.27 18.96 -3.26
CA SER A 177 -5.44 18.94 -2.39
C SER A 177 -5.37 17.84 -1.33
N TYR A 178 -5.94 18.08 -0.15
CA TYR A 178 -5.94 17.12 0.97
C TYR A 178 -6.77 15.85 0.68
N ASP A 179 -7.74 15.91 -0.22
CA ASP A 179 -8.53 14.75 -0.66
C ASP A 179 -7.80 13.87 -1.69
N GLY A 180 -6.63 14.32 -2.17
CA GLY A 180 -5.85 13.63 -3.20
C GLY A 180 -6.21 14.02 -4.63
N LEU A 181 -7.01 15.06 -4.85
CA LEU A 181 -7.28 15.58 -6.19
C LEU A 181 -5.99 16.15 -6.81
N MET A 182 -5.65 15.64 -7.99
CA MET A 182 -4.46 16.05 -8.73
C MET A 182 -4.70 17.32 -9.58
N THR A 183 -3.63 17.95 -10.04
CA THR A 183 -3.70 19.04 -11.02
C THR A 183 -4.09 18.51 -12.39
N LYS A 184 -4.50 19.41 -13.29
CA LYS A 184 -4.78 19.05 -14.70
C LYS A 184 -3.55 18.49 -15.40
N ASP A 185 -2.37 19.03 -15.13
CA ASP A 185 -1.12 18.58 -15.75
C ASP A 185 -0.73 17.19 -15.27
N THR A 186 -0.85 16.92 -13.97
CA THR A 186 -0.70 15.58 -13.39
C THR A 186 -1.68 14.59 -14.02
N TYR A 187 -2.96 14.97 -14.15
CA TYR A 187 -4.00 14.14 -14.74
C TYR A 187 -3.68 13.77 -16.19
N ASN A 188 -3.36 14.76 -17.01
CA ASN A 188 -3.06 14.54 -18.43
C ASN A 188 -1.83 13.64 -18.61
N ALA A 189 -0.77 13.86 -17.82
CA ALA A 189 0.42 13.03 -17.86
C ALA A 189 0.14 11.58 -17.40
N LEU A 190 -0.68 11.41 -16.37
CA LEU A 190 -1.07 10.09 -15.87
C LEU A 190 -1.91 9.32 -16.90
N VAL A 191 -2.89 9.98 -17.53
CA VAL A 191 -3.70 9.40 -18.61
C VAL A 191 -2.81 8.95 -19.76
N GLU A 192 -1.89 9.82 -20.22
CA GLU A 192 -0.99 9.52 -21.35
C GLU A 192 -0.02 8.39 -21.03
N LEU A 193 0.56 8.36 -19.83
CA LEU A 193 1.46 7.30 -19.38
C LEU A 193 0.74 5.93 -19.34
N CYS A 194 -0.45 5.88 -18.72
CA CYS A 194 -1.25 4.66 -18.66
C CYS A 194 -1.64 4.18 -20.06
N ALA A 195 -2.13 5.07 -20.91
CA ALA A 195 -2.50 4.75 -22.29
C ALA A 195 -1.30 4.22 -23.09
N THR A 196 -0.12 4.82 -22.93
CA THR A 196 1.11 4.37 -23.61
C THR A 196 1.49 2.95 -23.19
N ILE A 197 1.49 2.65 -21.90
CA ILE A 197 1.85 1.33 -21.40
C ILE A 197 0.82 0.29 -21.85
N LEU A 198 -0.48 0.57 -21.69
CA LEU A 198 -1.55 -0.38 -22.06
C LEU A 198 -1.58 -0.64 -23.56
N LYS A 199 -1.51 0.40 -24.38
CA LYS A 199 -1.48 0.28 -25.85
C LYS A 199 -0.24 -0.51 -26.31
N GLY A 200 0.93 -0.18 -25.77
CA GLY A 200 2.19 -0.86 -26.15
C GLY A 200 2.23 -2.33 -25.74
N THR A 201 1.45 -2.74 -24.74
CA THR A 201 1.37 -4.11 -24.27
C THR A 201 0.12 -4.87 -24.74
N GLY A 202 -0.76 -4.22 -25.50
CA GLY A 202 -2.01 -4.80 -25.97
C GLY A 202 -3.04 -5.08 -24.89
N LYS A 203 -2.93 -4.43 -23.71
CA LYS A 203 -3.87 -4.56 -22.60
C LYS A 203 -4.93 -3.47 -22.61
N GLY A 204 -6.09 -3.76 -22.03
CA GLY A 204 -7.21 -2.81 -21.90
C GLY A 204 -7.22 -2.10 -20.54
N THR A 205 -8.17 -1.17 -20.38
CA THR A 205 -8.35 -0.39 -19.14
C THR A 205 -8.91 -1.19 -17.97
N ASP A 206 -9.34 -2.43 -18.17
CA ASP A 206 -9.62 -3.42 -17.14
C ASP A 206 -8.37 -3.80 -16.31
N CYS A 207 -7.18 -3.59 -16.89
CA CYS A 207 -5.89 -3.73 -16.20
C CYS A 207 -5.49 -2.51 -15.35
N LEU A 208 -6.28 -1.42 -15.33
CA LEU A 208 -6.08 -0.29 -14.41
C LEU A 208 -6.74 -0.58 -13.07
N LEU A 209 -5.94 -0.57 -12.01
CA LEU A 209 -6.39 -0.80 -10.64
C LEU A 209 -5.98 0.40 -9.76
N ARG A 210 -6.80 0.70 -8.75
CA ARG A 210 -6.36 1.51 -7.60
C ARG A 210 -5.62 0.59 -6.62
N HIS A 211 -4.74 1.10 -5.81
CA HIS A 211 -4.17 0.29 -4.73
C HIS A 211 -5.26 -0.30 -3.82
N TYR A 212 -6.34 0.43 -3.61
CA TYR A 212 -7.55 -0.04 -2.93
C TYR A 212 -8.06 -1.38 -3.52
N ASP A 213 -8.03 -1.55 -4.83
CA ASP A 213 -8.55 -2.75 -5.51
C ASP A 213 -7.64 -3.98 -5.31
N THR A 214 -6.41 -3.81 -4.83
CA THR A 214 -5.47 -4.90 -4.60
C THR A 214 -5.59 -5.53 -3.21
N ASN A 215 -6.02 -4.78 -2.18
CA ASN A 215 -6.08 -5.28 -0.81
C ASN A 215 -7.21 -4.71 0.06
N ASN A 216 -8.11 -3.89 -0.47
CA ASN A 216 -9.29 -3.29 0.19
C ASN A 216 -9.04 -2.53 1.52
N SER A 217 -7.80 -2.52 2.04
CA SER A 217 -7.47 -1.86 3.31
C SER A 217 -6.85 -0.48 3.11
N ALA A 218 -6.25 -0.23 1.96
CA ALA A 218 -5.62 1.04 1.63
C ALA A 218 -6.65 1.99 1.01
N GLN A 219 -6.88 3.17 1.62
CA GLN A 219 -7.65 4.25 1.00
C GLN A 219 -6.77 5.00 -0.02
N CYS A 220 -6.31 4.27 -1.04
CA CYS A 220 -5.33 4.76 -2.00
C CYS A 220 -5.72 4.40 -3.44
N PRO A 221 -5.75 5.39 -4.35
CA PRO A 221 -5.68 6.84 -4.11
C PRO A 221 -6.99 7.35 -3.49
N SER A 222 -6.90 8.18 -2.46
CA SER A 222 -8.07 8.61 -1.67
C SER A 222 -9.17 9.22 -2.54
N TYR A 223 -8.81 10.13 -3.45
CA TYR A 223 -9.79 10.79 -4.32
C TYR A 223 -10.58 9.77 -5.15
N TYR A 224 -9.93 8.83 -5.80
CA TYR A 224 -10.59 7.82 -6.63
C TYR A 224 -11.31 6.73 -5.83
N VAL A 225 -10.98 6.53 -4.57
CA VAL A 225 -11.73 5.62 -3.69
C VAL A 225 -13.07 6.24 -3.27
N THR A 226 -13.07 7.55 -3.01
CA THR A 226 -14.27 8.28 -2.56
C THR A 226 -15.13 8.82 -3.71
N HIS A 227 -14.60 8.87 -4.95
CA HIS A 227 -15.27 9.37 -6.15
C HIS A 227 -15.18 8.31 -7.26
N ALA A 228 -16.08 7.33 -7.21
CA ALA A 228 -16.09 6.22 -8.17
C ALA A 228 -16.32 6.69 -9.62
N ASP A 229 -17.16 7.70 -9.81
CA ASP A 229 -17.42 8.34 -11.10
C ASP A 229 -16.16 8.99 -11.70
N ALA A 230 -15.30 9.60 -10.87
CA ALA A 230 -14.03 10.13 -11.31
C ALA A 230 -13.04 9.03 -11.72
N TRP A 231 -13.06 7.88 -11.05
CA TRP A 231 -12.28 6.72 -11.44
C TRP A 231 -12.75 6.13 -12.78
N ASP A 232 -14.05 6.02 -12.99
CA ASP A 232 -14.62 5.53 -14.25
C ASP A 232 -14.32 6.50 -15.40
N LYS A 233 -14.41 7.81 -15.15
CA LYS A 233 -13.98 8.82 -16.11
C LYS A 233 -12.50 8.71 -16.45
N PHE A 234 -11.62 8.50 -15.46
CA PHE A 234 -10.18 8.32 -15.71
C PHE A 234 -9.92 7.14 -16.64
N LYS A 235 -10.56 5.99 -16.39
CA LYS A 235 -10.45 4.82 -17.29
C LYS A 235 -10.94 5.11 -18.70
N ALA A 236 -12.05 5.82 -18.83
CA ALA A 236 -12.58 6.20 -20.14
C ALA A 236 -11.64 7.16 -20.90
N ASP A 237 -11.03 8.14 -20.20
CA ASP A 237 -10.08 9.07 -20.81
C ASP A 237 -8.78 8.33 -21.26
N VAL A 238 -8.33 7.33 -20.47
CA VAL A 238 -7.21 6.46 -20.88
C VAL A 238 -7.59 5.63 -22.12
N GLU A 239 -8.77 5.06 -22.16
CA GLU A 239 -9.26 4.30 -23.32
C GLU A 239 -9.36 5.17 -24.59
N GLU A 240 -9.85 6.40 -24.43
CA GLU A 240 -9.90 7.36 -25.55
C GLU A 240 -8.50 7.70 -26.05
N LYS A 241 -7.54 7.90 -25.15
CA LYS A 241 -6.16 8.19 -25.50
C LYS A 241 -5.43 7.03 -26.19
N MET A 242 -5.88 5.80 -25.99
CA MET A 242 -5.34 4.59 -26.63
C MET A 242 -5.77 4.46 -28.11
N LYS A 243 -6.85 5.12 -28.55
CA LYS A 243 -7.32 5.10 -29.93
C LYS A 243 -6.35 5.84 -30.85
#